data_ece03993120da59d357c4f94b696d8d9
#
_entry.id   ece03993120da59d357c4f94b696d8d9
#
_cell.length_a   1.000
_cell.length_b   1.000
_cell.length_c   1.000
_cell.angle_alpha   90.00
_cell.angle_beta   90.00
_cell.angle_gamma   90.00
#
_symmetry.space_group_name_H-M   'P 1'
#
loop_
_entity.id
_entity.type
_entity.pdbx_description
1 polymer ?
#
loop_
_entity_poly.entity_id
_entity_poly.type
_entity_poly.pdbx_seq_one_letter_code
_entity_poly.pdbx_strand_id
1 'polypeptide(L)'
;VNDYNISLNPDNIMLIHFKCHNAVHHRFGYELPKKVYIVYGSPCAGKSTWVESMGTADDLIIDIDKIWECISFCDKYNKPRKLQQNIFETRNCLIDQVKMRLGNWQNAFIVGTYPLKMERQRLADKLGAELIYIDCDKEICLSRAKDENWKKYINEWFESFQE
;
A
#
# COMPACT_ATOMS: atom_id res chain seq x y z
N VAL A 1 34.35 21.43 11.87
CA VAL A 1 34.65 22.54 10.98
C VAL A 1 33.42 23.43 10.94
N ASN A 2 33.49 24.54 11.66
CA ASN A 2 32.40 25.54 11.63
C ASN A 2 32.63 26.45 10.43
N ASP A 3 32.10 26.05 9.28
CA ASP A 3 32.03 26.90 8.12
C ASP A 3 30.73 27.75 8.20
N TYR A 4 30.88 28.98 8.64
CA TYR A 4 29.75 29.93 8.78
C TYR A 4 29.05 30.21 7.45
N ASN A 5 29.74 30.07 6.33
CA ASN A 5 29.16 30.30 5.01
C ASN A 5 28.22 29.16 4.62
N ILE A 6 28.44 27.93 5.10
CA ILE A 6 27.55 26.81 4.90
C ILE A 6 26.38 26.85 5.89
N SER A 7 26.64 27.17 7.16
CA SER A 7 25.63 27.13 8.21
C SER A 7 24.63 28.29 8.18
N LEU A 8 24.99 29.42 7.59
CA LEU A 8 24.15 30.62 7.49
C LEU A 8 23.58 30.85 6.06
N ASN A 9 23.88 29.95 5.10
CA ASN A 9 23.31 30.06 3.76
C ASN A 9 21.81 29.76 3.81
N PRO A 10 20.92 30.71 3.39
CA PRO A 10 19.47 30.48 3.38
C PRO A 10 19.05 29.27 2.56
N ASP A 11 19.79 28.89 1.51
CA ASP A 11 19.50 27.75 0.65
C ASP A 11 19.71 26.40 1.36
N ASN A 12 20.44 26.40 2.49
CA ASN A 12 20.65 25.22 3.33
C ASN A 12 19.66 25.13 4.50
N ILE A 13 18.69 26.05 4.58
CA ILE A 13 17.69 26.08 5.65
C ILE A 13 16.41 25.45 5.15
N MET A 14 16.00 24.34 5.79
CA MET A 14 14.70 23.73 5.57
C MET A 14 13.84 23.92 6.80
N LEU A 15 12.67 24.54 6.64
CA LEU A 15 11.68 24.63 7.71
C LEU A 15 10.99 23.28 7.86
N ILE A 16 11.24 22.60 8.97
CA ILE A 16 10.54 21.36 9.31
C ILE A 16 9.95 21.46 10.72
N HIS A 17 8.86 20.76 10.94
CA HIS A 17 8.24 20.68 12.26
C HIS A 17 9.23 20.08 13.27
N PHE A 18 9.27 20.59 14.52
CA PHE A 18 10.20 20.16 15.57
C PHE A 18 10.25 18.65 15.78
N LYS A 19 9.10 17.97 15.79
CA LYS A 19 9.04 16.50 15.90
C LYS A 19 9.69 15.81 14.70
N CYS A 20 9.42 16.30 13.49
CA CYS A 20 10.02 15.77 12.26
C CYS A 20 11.53 15.98 12.23
N HIS A 21 11.99 17.15 12.66
CA HIS A 21 13.43 17.46 12.78
C HIS A 21 14.14 16.46 13.72
N ASN A 22 13.57 16.23 14.89
CA ASN A 22 14.15 15.30 15.86
C ASN A 22 14.10 13.85 15.39
N ALA A 23 13.04 13.45 14.65
CA ALA A 23 12.94 12.13 14.04
C ALA A 23 14.00 11.91 12.96
N VAL A 24 14.20 12.88 12.05
CA VAL A 24 15.24 12.83 11.01
C VAL A 24 16.65 12.67 11.63
N HIS A 25 16.90 13.30 12.77
CA HIS A 25 18.17 13.17 13.48
C HIS A 25 18.19 11.99 14.46
N HIS A 26 17.23 11.07 14.39
CA HIS A 26 17.14 9.88 15.26
C HIS A 26 17.28 10.21 16.76
N ARG A 27 16.74 11.35 17.19
CA ARG A 27 16.77 11.73 18.60
C ARG A 27 15.79 10.86 19.39
N PHE A 28 16.21 10.42 20.56
CA PHE A 28 15.42 9.53 21.42
C PHE A 28 14.00 10.06 21.67
N GLY A 29 13.01 9.21 21.48
CA GLY A 29 11.58 9.53 21.68
C GLY A 29 10.90 10.26 20.52
N TYR A 30 11.59 10.48 19.39
CA TYR A 30 11.01 11.10 18.19
C TYR A 30 11.06 10.14 17.01
N GLU A 31 9.90 9.79 16.52
CA GLU A 31 9.73 8.95 15.33
C GLU A 31 9.01 9.73 14.22
N LEU A 32 9.30 9.40 12.97
CA LEU A 32 8.53 9.92 11.85
C LEU A 32 7.09 9.40 11.93
N PRO A 33 6.09 10.22 11.58
CA PRO A 33 4.71 9.77 11.59
C PRO A 33 4.52 8.61 10.58
N LYS A 34 3.89 7.55 11.04
CA LYS A 34 3.53 6.40 10.21
C LYS A 34 2.54 6.80 9.12
N LYS A 35 2.86 6.47 7.89
CA LYS A 35 1.99 6.75 6.73
C LYS A 35 1.30 5.47 6.26
N VAL A 36 0.09 5.61 5.77
CA VAL A 36 -0.69 4.50 5.22
C VAL A 36 -1.11 4.85 3.80
N TYR A 37 -0.94 3.90 2.90
CA TYR A 37 -1.29 4.02 1.50
C TYR A 37 -2.23 2.89 1.09
N ILE A 38 -3.31 3.23 0.38
CA ILE A 38 -4.17 2.26 -0.27
C ILE A 38 -3.85 2.30 -1.76
N VAL A 39 -3.18 1.26 -2.23
CA VAL A 39 -2.78 1.12 -3.63
C VAL A 39 -3.85 0.33 -4.37
N TYR A 40 -4.56 0.99 -5.28
CA TYR A 40 -5.70 0.41 -5.95
C TYR A 40 -5.62 0.53 -7.48
N GLY A 41 -6.41 -0.29 -8.17
CA GLY A 41 -6.47 -0.34 -9.63
C GLY A 41 -6.91 -1.72 -10.14
N SER A 42 -7.01 -1.88 -11.46
CA SER A 42 -7.41 -3.13 -12.11
C SER A 42 -6.54 -4.32 -11.68
N PRO A 43 -7.06 -5.55 -11.69
CA PRO A 43 -6.19 -6.72 -11.72
C PRO A 43 -5.16 -6.58 -12.86
N CYS A 44 -3.95 -7.07 -12.66
CA CYS A 44 -2.84 -6.99 -13.63
C CYS A 44 -2.33 -5.56 -13.96
N ALA A 45 -2.80 -4.50 -13.29
CA ALA A 45 -2.33 -3.12 -13.50
C ALA A 45 -0.89 -2.87 -13.03
N GLY A 46 -0.28 -3.76 -12.25
CA GLY A 46 1.10 -3.59 -11.75
C GLY A 46 1.20 -3.03 -10.33
N LYS A 47 0.13 -3.06 -9.53
CA LYS A 47 0.11 -2.56 -8.14
C LYS A 47 1.22 -3.12 -7.27
N SER A 48 1.38 -4.44 -7.24
CA SER A 48 2.41 -5.09 -6.41
C SER A 48 3.82 -4.70 -6.86
N THR A 49 4.04 -4.60 -8.17
CA THR A 49 5.33 -4.14 -8.74
C THR A 49 5.62 -2.69 -8.34
N TRP A 50 4.60 -1.82 -8.35
CA TRP A 50 4.76 -0.44 -7.90
C TRP A 50 5.12 -0.38 -6.42
N VAL A 51 4.42 -1.16 -5.56
CA VAL A 51 4.73 -1.23 -4.13
C VAL A 51 6.15 -1.78 -3.89
N GLU A 52 6.58 -2.78 -4.65
CA GLU A 52 7.95 -3.32 -4.58
C GLU A 52 9.02 -2.28 -4.96
N SER A 53 8.71 -1.36 -5.86
CA SER A 53 9.63 -0.28 -6.23
C SER A 53 9.68 0.86 -5.22
N MET A 54 8.61 1.07 -4.45
CA MET A 54 8.47 2.19 -3.50
C MET A 54 8.74 1.79 -2.05
N GLY A 55 8.48 0.52 -1.71
CA GLY A 55 8.60 0.01 -0.35
C GLY A 55 10.05 -0.34 0.02
N THR A 56 10.30 -0.31 1.31
CA THR A 56 11.55 -0.72 1.93
C THR A 56 11.35 -1.96 2.81
N ALA A 57 12.43 -2.52 3.35
CA ALA A 57 12.36 -3.67 4.25
C ALA A 57 11.63 -3.38 5.58
N ASP A 58 11.49 -2.11 5.94
CA ASP A 58 10.84 -1.66 7.18
C ASP A 58 9.37 -1.32 6.99
N ASP A 59 8.83 -1.52 5.78
CA ASP A 59 7.45 -1.18 5.45
C ASP A 59 6.53 -2.40 5.54
N LEU A 60 5.30 -2.17 6.00
CA LEU A 60 4.27 -3.21 6.11
C LEU A 60 3.47 -3.31 4.80
N ILE A 61 3.52 -4.47 4.15
CA ILE A 61 2.80 -4.71 2.89
C ILE A 61 1.65 -5.69 3.13
N ILE A 62 0.41 -5.23 2.92
CA ILE A 62 -0.82 -6.03 3.02
C ILE A 62 -1.35 -6.26 1.61
N ASP A 63 -0.90 -7.35 1.00
CA ASP A 63 -1.34 -7.85 -0.31
C ASP A 63 -1.99 -9.23 -0.12
N ILE A 64 -3.25 -9.38 -0.57
CA ILE A 64 -4.00 -10.62 -0.39
C ILE A 64 -3.34 -11.80 -1.12
N ASP A 65 -2.64 -11.55 -2.22
CA ASP A 65 -1.94 -12.60 -2.95
C ASP A 65 -0.75 -13.12 -2.14
N LYS A 66 0.00 -12.24 -1.47
CA LYS A 66 1.08 -12.61 -0.56
C LYS A 66 0.57 -13.34 0.68
N ILE A 67 -0.61 -12.99 1.19
CA ILE A 67 -1.25 -13.71 2.31
C ILE A 67 -1.61 -15.13 1.89
N TRP A 68 -2.14 -15.33 0.67
CA TRP A 68 -2.41 -16.66 0.13
C TRP A 68 -1.14 -17.54 0.11
N GLU A 69 -0.05 -17.01 -0.41
CA GLU A 69 1.22 -17.73 -0.47
C GLU A 69 1.82 -18.02 0.92
N CYS A 70 1.58 -17.12 1.88
CA CYS A 70 2.12 -17.23 3.25
C CYS A 70 1.43 -18.33 4.07
N ILE A 71 0.10 -18.44 4.01
CA ILE A 71 -0.68 -19.34 4.89
C ILE A 71 -1.23 -20.58 4.20
N SER A 72 -0.89 -20.81 2.92
CA SER A 72 -1.25 -21.99 2.17
C SER A 72 -0.08 -22.48 1.32
N PHE A 73 -0.16 -23.73 0.87
CA PHE A 73 0.79 -24.26 -0.13
C PHE A 73 0.39 -23.91 -1.57
N CYS A 74 -0.57 -23.01 -1.74
CA CYS A 74 -1.08 -22.58 -3.03
C CYS A 74 -0.39 -21.30 -3.49
N ASP A 75 -0.11 -21.20 -4.78
CA ASP A 75 0.31 -19.94 -5.38
C ASP A 75 -0.86 -18.94 -5.48
N LYS A 76 -0.55 -17.70 -5.81
CA LYS A 76 -1.54 -16.62 -5.94
C LYS A 76 -2.62 -16.85 -7.00
N TYR A 77 -2.47 -17.86 -7.85
CA TYR A 77 -3.44 -18.19 -8.90
C TYR A 77 -4.36 -19.36 -8.52
N ASN A 78 -3.95 -20.20 -7.58
CA ASN A 78 -4.74 -21.31 -7.07
C ASN A 78 -5.32 -20.97 -5.70
N LYS A 79 -6.56 -20.45 -5.67
CA LYS A 79 -7.21 -19.92 -4.47
C LYS A 79 -8.42 -20.79 -4.10
N PRO A 80 -8.23 -21.91 -3.35
CA PRO A 80 -9.32 -22.78 -2.98
C PRO A 80 -10.33 -22.08 -2.06
N ARG A 81 -11.61 -22.13 -2.41
CA ARG A 81 -12.71 -21.44 -1.67
C ARG A 81 -12.74 -21.79 -0.17
N LYS A 82 -12.29 -22.99 0.21
CA LYS A 82 -12.28 -23.44 1.60
C LYS A 82 -11.44 -22.58 2.53
N LEU A 83 -10.38 -21.93 2.02
CA LEU A 83 -9.48 -21.08 2.80
C LEU A 83 -9.83 -19.59 2.70
N GLN A 84 -10.78 -19.22 1.83
CA GLN A 84 -11.07 -17.83 1.52
C GLN A 84 -11.40 -17.00 2.78
N GLN A 85 -12.20 -17.55 3.68
CA GLN A 85 -12.55 -16.86 4.92
C GLN A 85 -11.30 -16.59 5.78
N ASN A 86 -10.43 -17.59 5.95
CA ASN A 86 -9.21 -17.44 6.74
C ASN A 86 -8.28 -16.33 6.17
N ILE A 87 -8.17 -16.29 4.85
CA ILE A 87 -7.38 -15.25 4.14
C ILE A 87 -7.95 -13.86 4.43
N PHE A 88 -9.26 -13.68 4.27
CA PHE A 88 -9.88 -12.37 4.53
C PHE A 88 -9.78 -11.95 6.00
N GLU A 89 -9.96 -12.88 6.94
CA GLU A 89 -9.80 -12.58 8.37
C GLU A 89 -8.36 -12.22 8.72
N THR A 90 -7.37 -12.93 8.16
CA THR A 90 -5.95 -12.57 8.33
C THR A 90 -5.68 -11.16 7.79
N ARG A 91 -6.16 -10.85 6.59
CA ARG A 91 -6.05 -9.51 6.01
C ARG A 91 -6.70 -8.44 6.90
N ASN A 92 -7.91 -8.70 7.38
CA ASN A 92 -8.63 -7.77 8.24
C ASN A 92 -7.90 -7.54 9.57
N CYS A 93 -7.35 -8.58 10.17
CA CYS A 93 -6.50 -8.48 11.36
C CYS A 93 -5.29 -7.57 11.13
N LEU A 94 -4.59 -7.70 9.99
CA LEU A 94 -3.47 -6.83 9.63
C LEU A 94 -3.92 -5.38 9.42
N ILE A 95 -5.07 -5.16 8.77
CA ILE A 95 -5.65 -3.83 8.60
C ILE A 95 -6.00 -3.18 9.95
N ASP A 96 -6.54 -3.95 10.89
CA ASP A 96 -6.83 -3.43 12.23
C ASP A 96 -5.55 -3.10 13.02
N GLN A 97 -4.46 -3.86 12.85
CA GLN A 97 -3.14 -3.48 13.39
C GLN A 97 -2.63 -2.16 12.79
N VAL A 98 -2.81 -1.96 11.48
CA VAL A 98 -2.48 -0.67 10.82
C VAL A 98 -3.33 0.47 11.39
N LYS A 99 -4.63 0.26 11.59
CA LYS A 99 -5.52 1.24 12.21
C LYS A 99 -5.04 1.67 13.60
N MET A 100 -4.58 0.71 14.40
CA MET A 100 -4.04 0.96 15.73
C MET A 100 -2.57 1.42 15.71
N ARG A 101 -1.94 1.53 14.54
CA ARG A 101 -0.51 1.88 14.39
C ARG A 101 0.44 0.93 15.14
N LEU A 102 0.08 -0.34 15.29
CA LEU A 102 0.91 -1.34 15.95
C LEU A 102 2.15 -1.71 15.13
N GLY A 103 3.26 -1.95 15.82
CA GLY A 103 4.56 -2.28 15.20
C GLY A 103 5.41 -1.05 14.88
N ASN A 104 6.63 -1.24 14.38
CA ASN A 104 7.62 -0.18 14.14
C ASN A 104 7.81 0.16 12.66
N TRP A 105 6.83 -0.19 11.81
CA TRP A 105 6.85 0.15 10.39
C TRP A 105 6.74 1.67 10.16
N GLN A 106 7.33 2.16 9.07
CA GLN A 106 7.24 3.57 8.65
C GLN A 106 6.06 3.79 7.73
N ASN A 107 5.92 2.95 6.69
CA ASN A 107 4.80 3.01 5.77
C ASN A 107 4.04 1.68 5.78
N ALA A 108 2.72 1.75 5.58
CA ALA A 108 1.90 0.58 5.36
C ALA A 108 1.20 0.69 4.01
N PHE A 109 1.40 -0.30 3.14
CA PHE A 109 0.79 -0.38 1.82
C PHE A 109 -0.31 -1.44 1.82
N ILE A 110 -1.56 -1.03 1.58
CA ILE A 110 -2.71 -1.92 1.45
C ILE A 110 -3.05 -2.05 -0.02
N VAL A 111 -2.78 -3.22 -0.59
CA VAL A 111 -2.95 -3.47 -2.02
C VAL A 111 -4.29 -4.14 -2.28
N GLY A 112 -5.04 -3.63 -3.25
CA GLY A 112 -6.31 -4.21 -3.62
C GLY A 112 -6.89 -3.65 -4.92
N THR A 113 -8.03 -4.16 -5.35
CA THR A 113 -8.68 -3.70 -6.58
C THR A 113 -9.60 -2.50 -6.35
N TYR A 114 -10.37 -2.49 -5.30
CA TYR A 114 -11.25 -1.41 -4.82
C TYR A 114 -11.92 -0.57 -5.93
N PRO A 115 -12.79 -1.12 -6.77
CA PRO A 115 -13.38 -0.39 -7.90
C PRO A 115 -14.36 0.71 -7.44
N LEU A 116 -15.02 0.54 -6.30
CA LEU A 116 -16.04 1.47 -5.84
C LEU A 116 -15.43 2.64 -5.05
N LYS A 117 -15.73 3.86 -5.46
CA LYS A 117 -15.23 5.09 -4.82
C LYS A 117 -15.55 5.17 -3.33
N MET A 118 -16.80 4.86 -2.97
CA MET A 118 -17.23 4.90 -1.56
C MET A 118 -16.45 3.92 -0.67
N GLU A 119 -16.13 2.73 -1.18
CA GLU A 119 -15.35 1.75 -0.41
C GLU A 119 -13.92 2.23 -0.18
N ARG A 120 -13.28 2.79 -1.22
CA ARG A 120 -11.94 3.35 -1.13
C ARG A 120 -11.88 4.48 -0.12
N GLN A 121 -12.82 5.43 -0.25
CA GLN A 121 -12.86 6.61 0.62
C GLN A 121 -13.12 6.21 2.07
N ARG A 122 -14.09 5.32 2.32
CA ARG A 122 -14.39 4.83 3.66
C ARG A 122 -13.19 4.14 4.32
N LEU A 123 -12.44 3.35 3.54
CA LEU A 123 -11.24 2.68 4.03
C LEU A 123 -10.12 3.70 4.30
N ALA A 124 -9.93 4.68 3.41
CA ALA A 124 -8.97 5.76 3.56
C ALA A 124 -9.26 6.60 4.81
N ASP A 125 -10.50 7.00 5.01
CA ASP A 125 -10.92 7.77 6.20
C ASP A 125 -10.72 6.96 7.49
N LYS A 126 -11.09 5.67 7.48
CA LYS A 126 -10.91 4.76 8.63
C LYS A 126 -9.45 4.65 9.05
N LEU A 127 -8.52 4.70 8.10
CA LEU A 127 -7.09 4.45 8.32
C LEU A 127 -6.24 5.73 8.32
N GLY A 128 -6.81 6.87 7.95
CA GLY A 128 -6.03 8.08 7.66
C GLY A 128 -5.03 7.82 6.52
N ALA A 129 -5.48 7.13 5.46
CA ALA A 129 -4.64 6.67 4.38
C ALA A 129 -4.73 7.57 3.16
N GLU A 130 -3.63 7.64 2.42
CA GLU A 130 -3.57 8.24 1.09
C GLU A 130 -3.95 7.21 0.02
N LEU A 131 -4.75 7.63 -0.95
CA LEU A 131 -5.19 6.80 -2.07
C LEU A 131 -4.20 6.91 -3.24
N ILE A 132 -3.63 5.80 -3.67
CA ILE A 132 -2.72 5.72 -4.82
C ILE A 132 -3.39 4.89 -5.92
N TYR A 133 -3.77 5.55 -6.99
CA TYR A 133 -4.33 4.88 -8.17
C TYR A 133 -3.21 4.42 -9.11
N ILE A 134 -3.23 3.14 -9.44
CA ILE A 134 -2.35 2.59 -10.48
C ILE A 134 -3.15 2.49 -11.76
N ASP A 135 -3.03 3.53 -12.55
CA ASP A 135 -3.65 3.60 -13.87
C ASP A 135 -2.98 2.64 -14.86
N CYS A 136 -3.80 1.92 -15.61
CA CYS A 136 -3.31 1.00 -16.62
C CYS A 136 -4.44 0.72 -17.63
N ASP A 137 -4.14 0.83 -18.89
CA ASP A 137 -5.10 0.55 -19.97
C ASP A 137 -5.67 -0.87 -19.87
N LYS A 138 -6.97 -1.00 -20.14
CA LYS A 138 -7.68 -2.28 -20.11
C LYS A 138 -7.01 -3.34 -20.98
N GLU A 139 -6.58 -2.96 -22.18
CA GLU A 139 -5.93 -3.87 -23.12
C GLU A 139 -4.59 -4.40 -22.58
N ILE A 140 -3.83 -3.54 -21.91
CA ILE A 140 -2.58 -3.92 -21.26
C ILE A 140 -2.86 -4.90 -20.12
N CYS A 141 -3.88 -4.63 -19.29
CA CYS A 141 -4.27 -5.54 -18.21
C CYS A 141 -4.70 -6.91 -18.76
N LEU A 142 -5.50 -6.93 -19.84
CA LEU A 142 -5.96 -8.15 -20.50
C LEU A 142 -4.80 -8.94 -21.12
N SER A 143 -3.81 -8.28 -21.70
CA SER A 143 -2.62 -8.94 -22.26
C SER A 143 -1.76 -9.65 -21.20
N ARG A 144 -1.81 -9.17 -19.96
CA ARG A 144 -1.09 -9.74 -18.81
C ARG A 144 -1.88 -10.82 -18.07
N ALA A 145 -3.16 -11.00 -18.43
CA ALA A 145 -4.03 -12.01 -17.81
C ALA A 145 -3.56 -13.42 -18.16
N LYS A 146 -3.44 -14.31 -17.14
CA LYS A 146 -2.96 -15.68 -17.31
C LYS A 146 -4.01 -16.61 -17.93
N ASP A 147 -5.28 -16.38 -17.62
CA ASP A 147 -6.40 -17.21 -18.05
C ASP A 147 -7.69 -16.40 -18.25
N GLU A 148 -8.73 -17.06 -18.73
CA GLU A 148 -10.03 -16.41 -19.00
C GLU A 148 -10.73 -15.92 -17.72
N ASN A 149 -10.49 -16.53 -16.56
CA ASN A 149 -11.09 -16.03 -15.30
C ASN A 149 -10.51 -14.67 -14.95
N TRP A 150 -9.20 -14.47 -15.13
CA TRP A 150 -8.56 -13.17 -14.92
C TRP A 150 -9.05 -12.12 -15.88
N LYS A 151 -9.27 -12.46 -17.15
CA LYS A 151 -9.87 -11.54 -18.14
C LYS A 151 -11.28 -11.12 -17.73
N LYS A 152 -12.07 -12.06 -17.21
CA LYS A 152 -13.39 -11.77 -16.67
C LYS A 152 -13.32 -10.76 -15.51
N TYR A 153 -12.45 -10.99 -14.52
CA TYR A 153 -12.28 -10.06 -13.39
C TYR A 153 -11.79 -8.68 -13.81
N ILE A 154 -10.93 -8.59 -14.82
CA ILE A 154 -10.48 -7.31 -15.38
C ILE A 154 -11.68 -6.58 -16.01
N ASN A 155 -12.49 -7.25 -16.83
CA ASN A 155 -13.66 -6.65 -17.46
C ASN A 155 -14.66 -6.15 -16.41
N GLU A 156 -15.02 -6.97 -15.43
CA GLU A 156 -15.92 -6.62 -14.33
C GLU A 156 -15.39 -5.40 -13.55
N TRP A 157 -14.08 -5.32 -13.35
CA TRP A 157 -13.46 -4.18 -12.67
C TRP A 157 -13.64 -2.88 -13.46
N PHE A 158 -13.34 -2.87 -14.76
CA PHE A 158 -13.50 -1.68 -15.60
C PHE A 158 -14.96 -1.24 -15.76
N GLU A 159 -15.92 -2.18 -15.72
CA GLU A 159 -17.36 -1.88 -15.74
C GLU A 159 -17.84 -1.25 -14.42
N SER A 160 -17.26 -1.63 -13.30
CA SER A 160 -17.66 -1.17 -11.96
C SER A 160 -16.83 -0.01 -11.43
N PHE A 161 -15.73 0.36 -12.10
CA PHE A 161 -14.83 1.39 -11.63
C PHE A 161 -15.49 2.77 -11.57
N GLN A 162 -15.34 3.44 -10.44
CA GLN A 162 -15.80 4.79 -10.17
C GLN A 162 -14.60 5.68 -9.87
N GLU A 163 -14.47 6.80 -10.56
CA GLU A 163 -13.42 7.80 -10.33
C GLU A 163 -13.58 8.55 -9.00
#